data_f3f664997d10a4f89f74352ea86ff618
#
_entry.id   f3f664997d10a4f89f74352ea86ff618
#
_cell.length_a   1.000
_cell.length_b   1.000
_cell.length_c   1.000
_cell.angle_alpha   90.00
_cell.angle_beta   90.00
_cell.angle_gamma   90.00
#
_symmetry.space_group_name_H-M   'P 1'
#
loop_
_entity.id
_entity.type
_entity.pdbx_description
1 polymer ?
#
loop_
_entity_poly.entity_id
_entity_poly.type
_entity_poly.pdbx_seq_one_letter_code
_entity_poly.pdbx_strand_id
1 'polypeptide(L)'
;IISHIPPPKGERNAPLKALIFDCYYDNYKGALSHVRVIDGSVRLGSRIKMMSTGREFEVTEVGVFTPMYKPIEELGAGEVGYIAASIKSVAETKVGDTITDAENPTKDALPGFKQAHPMVFCGIYPADGSRYDDLRDALDKLLLNDASLVFEPEVSAALGLGFRCGFLGLLHMEIVQERLEREFDLDLITTAPSVIYRVKLTDGGSQVIDNPSDLPPATRIEWLEEPMVDAHIMTPSEYVGAIMELCQEKRGIFTDMKYLEETRVSIHYVLPLNEIIYDFFDQLKSRSRGYASFDYELKEYMRSELVKLDFLLNGEICDALSTIVHKDKAYAKGRAVAEKLKDVIPRQQFEIPIQAAIGGKVIARETVKAVRKDVLAKCYGGDISRKKKLLEKQKEGKKRMRQVGSVEVPSEAFMSVLRIN
;
A
#
# COMPACT_ATOMS: atom_id res chain seq x y z
N ILE A 1 39.02 -9.24 12.37
CA ILE A 1 38.33 -9.32 11.06
C ILE A 1 39.32 -9.74 10.00
N ILE A 2 40.38 -8.96 9.73
CA ILE A 2 41.35 -9.22 8.63
C ILE A 2 41.98 -10.63 8.70
N SER A 3 42.23 -11.15 9.88
CA SER A 3 42.86 -12.48 10.08
C SER A 3 41.88 -13.66 10.02
N HIS A 4 40.57 -13.43 10.09
CA HIS A 4 39.58 -14.52 10.21
C HIS A 4 38.52 -14.53 9.09
N ILE A 5 38.34 -13.41 8.40
CA ILE A 5 37.39 -13.36 7.26
C ILE A 5 38.19 -13.55 5.97
N PRO A 6 37.93 -14.61 5.19
CA PRO A 6 38.61 -14.81 3.91
C PRO A 6 38.33 -13.70 2.93
N PRO A 7 39.26 -13.34 2.03
CA PRO A 7 38.99 -12.38 0.97
C PRO A 7 37.92 -12.90 0.02
N PRO A 8 37.25 -12.00 -0.76
CA PRO A 8 36.32 -12.39 -1.79
C PRO A 8 36.96 -13.40 -2.75
N LYS A 9 36.20 -14.42 -3.13
CA LYS A 9 36.61 -15.37 -4.16
C LYS A 9 36.18 -14.78 -5.51
N GLY A 10 37.10 -14.78 -6.50
CA GLY A 10 36.79 -14.31 -7.84
C GLY A 10 38.03 -14.28 -8.72
N GLU A 11 37.87 -14.49 -10.00
CA GLU A 11 38.95 -14.51 -10.99
C GLU A 11 38.94 -13.24 -11.83
N ARG A 12 39.96 -12.39 -11.67
CA ARG A 12 40.03 -11.08 -12.36
C ARG A 12 40.11 -11.20 -13.90
N ASN A 13 40.68 -12.31 -14.40
CA ASN A 13 40.82 -12.54 -15.84
C ASN A 13 39.69 -13.36 -16.47
N ALA A 14 38.67 -13.74 -15.70
CA ALA A 14 37.49 -14.41 -16.18
C ALA A 14 36.56 -13.42 -16.91
N PRO A 15 35.58 -13.89 -17.70
CA PRO A 15 34.53 -13.03 -18.23
C PRO A 15 33.81 -12.26 -17.12
N LEU A 16 33.47 -10.99 -17.40
CA LEU A 16 32.78 -10.14 -16.43
C LEU A 16 31.49 -10.80 -15.96
N LYS A 17 31.33 -10.86 -14.65
CA LYS A 17 30.14 -11.33 -13.98
C LYS A 17 29.87 -10.42 -12.76
N ALA A 18 28.97 -9.49 -12.89
CA ALA A 18 28.61 -8.54 -11.84
C ALA A 18 27.12 -8.59 -11.53
N LEU A 19 26.77 -8.61 -10.24
CA LEU A 19 25.39 -8.63 -9.76
C LEU A 19 24.94 -7.20 -9.47
N ILE A 20 23.81 -6.78 -10.04
CA ILE A 20 23.14 -5.54 -9.69
C ILE A 20 22.37 -5.78 -8.38
N PHE A 21 22.70 -5.06 -7.32
CA PHE A 21 22.01 -5.18 -6.04
C PHE A 21 21.15 -3.95 -5.72
N ASP A 22 21.35 -2.83 -6.43
CA ASP A 22 20.54 -1.61 -6.33
C ASP A 22 20.67 -0.77 -7.60
N CYS A 23 19.72 0.15 -7.84
CA CYS A 23 19.76 1.08 -8.95
C CYS A 23 19.31 2.45 -8.46
N TYR A 24 20.02 3.50 -8.89
CA TYR A 24 19.68 4.88 -8.63
C TYR A 24 19.59 5.67 -9.95
N TYR A 25 18.58 6.50 -10.09
CA TYR A 25 18.48 7.37 -11.27
C TYR A 25 19.02 8.77 -10.97
N ASP A 26 20.02 9.14 -11.73
CA ASP A 26 20.62 10.47 -11.73
C ASP A 26 20.18 11.23 -12.99
N ASN A 27 19.70 12.48 -12.85
CA ASN A 27 19.19 13.26 -13.97
C ASN A 27 20.27 13.57 -15.04
N TYR A 28 21.56 13.52 -14.69
CA TYR A 28 22.67 13.82 -15.59
C TYR A 28 23.35 12.56 -16.14
N LYS A 29 23.46 11.51 -15.32
CA LYS A 29 24.19 10.28 -15.66
C LYS A 29 23.26 9.14 -16.12
N GLY A 30 21.96 9.29 -15.95
CA GLY A 30 20.97 8.23 -16.18
C GLY A 30 20.94 7.22 -15.03
N ALA A 31 20.57 5.98 -15.32
CA ALA A 31 20.56 4.94 -14.32
C ALA A 31 21.98 4.52 -13.90
N LEU A 32 22.27 4.64 -12.61
CA LEU A 32 23.47 4.16 -11.97
C LEU A 32 23.19 2.76 -11.39
N SER A 33 23.82 1.73 -11.93
CA SER A 33 23.70 0.38 -11.39
C SER A 33 24.73 0.17 -10.29
N HIS A 34 24.28 -0.09 -9.06
CA HIS A 34 25.12 -0.49 -7.95
C HIS A 34 25.42 -1.97 -8.08
N VAL A 35 26.69 -2.32 -8.17
CA VAL A 35 27.10 -3.67 -8.52
C VAL A 35 28.14 -4.24 -7.57
N ARG A 36 28.08 -5.56 -7.42
CA ARG A 36 29.17 -6.36 -6.89
C ARG A 36 29.78 -7.19 -8.03
N VAL A 37 31.03 -6.95 -8.35
CA VAL A 37 31.76 -7.77 -9.31
C VAL A 37 32.15 -9.08 -8.66
N ILE A 38 31.73 -10.21 -9.24
CA ILE A 38 32.05 -11.55 -8.78
C ILE A 38 33.32 -12.04 -9.49
N ASP A 39 33.31 -11.98 -10.84
CA ASP A 39 34.44 -12.35 -11.69
C ASP A 39 34.67 -11.27 -12.74
N GLY A 40 35.90 -11.24 -13.28
CA GLY A 40 36.29 -10.27 -14.31
C GLY A 40 36.52 -8.86 -13.78
N SER A 41 36.45 -7.91 -14.68
CA SER A 41 36.56 -6.49 -14.37
C SER A 41 35.77 -5.64 -15.39
N VAL A 42 35.42 -4.42 -14.99
CA VAL A 42 34.75 -3.43 -15.84
C VAL A 42 35.48 -2.09 -15.75
N ARG A 43 35.62 -1.42 -16.90
CA ARG A 43 36.31 -0.13 -17.04
C ARG A 43 35.47 0.87 -17.82
N LEU A 44 35.86 2.13 -17.77
CA LEU A 44 35.34 3.16 -18.67
C LEU A 44 35.48 2.69 -20.15
N GLY A 45 34.43 2.85 -20.95
CA GLY A 45 34.39 2.42 -22.35
C GLY A 45 34.16 0.94 -22.61
N SER A 46 34.06 0.10 -21.55
CA SER A 46 33.68 -1.31 -21.70
C SER A 46 32.27 -1.42 -22.27
N ARG A 47 32.05 -2.39 -23.19
CA ARG A 47 30.70 -2.75 -23.64
C ARG A 47 30.12 -3.83 -22.73
N ILE A 48 29.10 -3.50 -22.02
CA ILE A 48 28.41 -4.42 -21.11
C ILE A 48 27.08 -4.88 -21.67
N LYS A 49 26.64 -6.06 -21.24
CA LYS A 49 25.36 -6.66 -21.61
C LYS A 49 24.58 -7.04 -20.36
N MET A 50 23.32 -6.61 -20.30
CA MET A 50 22.36 -7.06 -19.29
C MET A 50 21.85 -8.45 -19.67
N MET A 51 22.02 -9.44 -18.80
CA MET A 51 21.66 -10.82 -19.16
C MET A 51 20.15 -11.06 -19.23
N SER A 52 19.34 -10.33 -18.43
CA SER A 52 17.88 -10.49 -18.43
C SER A 52 17.22 -9.91 -19.68
N THR A 53 17.70 -8.77 -20.20
CA THR A 53 17.11 -8.08 -21.35
C THR A 53 17.86 -8.31 -22.66
N GLY A 54 19.11 -8.78 -22.56
CA GLY A 54 20.01 -8.93 -23.71
C GLY A 54 20.53 -7.62 -24.29
N ARG A 55 20.18 -6.46 -23.71
CA ARG A 55 20.61 -5.14 -24.17
C ARG A 55 22.07 -4.86 -23.83
N GLU A 56 22.73 -4.13 -24.72
CA GLU A 56 24.12 -3.75 -24.59
C GLU A 56 24.25 -2.23 -24.39
N PHE A 57 25.19 -1.86 -23.53
CA PHE A 57 25.47 -0.46 -23.21
C PHE A 57 26.96 -0.22 -23.12
N GLU A 58 27.40 1.01 -23.39
CA GLU A 58 28.76 1.44 -23.19
C GLU A 58 28.90 2.11 -21.81
N VAL A 59 29.90 1.69 -21.05
CA VAL A 59 30.18 2.22 -19.71
C VAL A 59 30.78 3.62 -19.82
N THR A 60 30.07 4.60 -19.28
CA THR A 60 30.50 6.00 -19.26
C THR A 60 31.23 6.41 -17.99
N GLU A 61 31.01 5.66 -16.90
CA GLU A 61 31.72 5.87 -15.63
C GLU A 61 31.66 4.61 -14.78
N VAL A 62 32.73 4.36 -14.05
CA VAL A 62 32.86 3.32 -13.03
C VAL A 62 33.38 3.97 -11.74
N GLY A 63 32.86 3.56 -10.59
CA GLY A 63 33.29 4.15 -9.33
C GLY A 63 32.91 3.37 -8.09
N VAL A 64 33.32 3.92 -6.94
CA VAL A 64 33.08 3.37 -5.60
C VAL A 64 32.42 4.43 -4.71
N PHE A 65 31.94 4.00 -3.54
CA PHE A 65 31.32 4.86 -2.53
C PHE A 65 32.30 5.17 -1.39
N THR A 66 32.58 6.49 -1.12
CA THR A 66 33.56 6.91 -0.08
C THR A 66 33.20 8.24 0.64
N PRO A 67 32.15 8.45 1.34
CA PRO A 67 30.75 8.06 1.18
C PRO A 67 30.08 8.66 -0.06
N MET A 68 30.75 9.62 -0.72
CA MET A 68 30.31 10.18 -2.00
C MET A 68 30.74 9.29 -3.16
N TYR A 69 30.07 9.43 -4.29
CA TYR A 69 30.47 8.78 -5.54
C TYR A 69 31.86 9.22 -5.97
N LYS A 70 32.79 8.28 -6.06
CA LYS A 70 34.16 8.52 -6.48
C LYS A 70 34.48 7.69 -7.71
N PRO A 71 34.70 8.32 -8.89
CA PRO A 71 35.12 7.62 -10.07
C PRO A 71 36.49 6.93 -9.88
N ILE A 72 36.62 5.75 -10.48
CA ILE A 72 37.86 4.96 -10.53
C ILE A 72 38.08 4.44 -11.96
N GLU A 73 39.27 3.96 -12.25
CA GLU A 73 39.60 3.46 -13.60
C GLU A 73 38.99 2.08 -13.90
N GLU A 74 38.92 1.25 -12.89
CA GLU A 74 38.50 -0.15 -13.02
C GLU A 74 37.84 -0.65 -11.73
N LEU A 75 36.77 -1.43 -11.86
CA LEU A 75 36.14 -2.19 -10.79
C LEU A 75 36.37 -3.69 -11.06
N GLY A 76 37.07 -4.37 -10.18
CA GLY A 76 37.54 -5.76 -10.37
C GLY A 76 36.82 -6.78 -9.50
N ALA A 77 37.15 -8.05 -9.68
CA ALA A 77 36.53 -9.14 -8.93
C ALA A 77 36.62 -8.95 -7.41
N GLY A 78 35.49 -9.13 -6.72
CA GLY A 78 35.32 -8.93 -5.28
C GLY A 78 34.99 -7.51 -4.85
N GLU A 79 35.07 -6.53 -5.73
CA GLU A 79 34.80 -5.13 -5.42
C GLU A 79 33.30 -4.79 -5.57
N VAL A 80 32.88 -3.79 -4.80
CA VAL A 80 31.53 -3.21 -4.82
C VAL A 80 31.64 -1.75 -5.25
N GLY A 81 30.80 -1.36 -6.19
CA GLY A 81 30.80 -0.01 -6.70
C GLY A 81 29.57 0.29 -7.57
N TYR A 82 29.71 1.23 -8.47
CA TYR A 82 28.65 1.59 -9.41
C TYR A 82 29.15 1.64 -10.84
N ILE A 83 28.22 1.42 -11.77
CA ILE A 83 28.42 1.53 -13.22
C ILE A 83 27.37 2.52 -13.76
N ALA A 84 27.82 3.56 -14.47
CA ALA A 84 27.00 4.40 -15.29
C ALA A 84 27.19 4.01 -16.76
N ALA A 85 26.09 3.84 -17.49
CA ALA A 85 26.13 3.41 -18.89
C ALA A 85 25.10 4.17 -19.75
N SER A 86 24.78 5.42 -19.40
CA SER A 86 23.79 6.27 -20.09
C SER A 86 22.43 5.62 -20.33
N ILE A 87 22.02 4.74 -19.41
CA ILE A 87 20.75 4.03 -19.47
C ILE A 87 19.64 5.00 -19.08
N LYS A 88 18.70 5.23 -19.99
CA LYS A 88 17.64 6.23 -19.80
C LYS A 88 16.43 5.75 -19.00
N SER A 89 16.29 4.46 -18.83
CA SER A 89 15.15 3.85 -18.11
C SER A 89 15.65 2.82 -17.11
N VAL A 90 15.24 2.93 -15.86
CA VAL A 90 15.53 1.93 -14.82
C VAL A 90 14.88 0.58 -15.13
N ALA A 91 13.81 0.56 -15.91
CA ALA A 91 13.23 -0.70 -16.40
C ALA A 91 14.22 -1.57 -17.22
N GLU A 92 15.31 -0.97 -17.70
CA GLU A 92 16.40 -1.65 -18.41
C GLU A 92 17.48 -2.20 -17.46
N THR A 93 17.46 -1.78 -16.17
CA THR A 93 18.37 -2.25 -15.12
C THR A 93 17.56 -2.86 -13.98
N LYS A 94 17.45 -4.17 -13.95
CA LYS A 94 16.71 -4.85 -12.87
C LYS A 94 17.64 -5.22 -11.73
N VAL A 95 17.23 -4.91 -10.50
CA VAL A 95 17.90 -5.43 -9.30
C VAL A 95 17.87 -6.97 -9.34
N GLY A 96 19.02 -7.60 -9.11
CA GLY A 96 19.20 -9.04 -9.27
C GLY A 96 19.64 -9.50 -10.67
N ASP A 97 19.72 -8.58 -11.65
CA ASP A 97 20.28 -8.94 -12.96
C ASP A 97 21.79 -9.08 -12.93
N THR A 98 22.31 -9.82 -13.90
CA THR A 98 23.74 -10.01 -14.12
C THR A 98 24.23 -9.16 -15.27
N ILE A 99 25.26 -8.36 -15.01
CA ILE A 99 26.01 -7.64 -16.05
C ILE A 99 27.17 -8.52 -16.48
N THR A 100 27.34 -8.66 -17.78
CA THR A 100 28.47 -9.35 -18.40
C THR A 100 29.13 -8.50 -19.48
N ASP A 101 30.31 -8.91 -19.95
CA ASP A 101 30.97 -8.32 -21.09
C ASP A 101 30.19 -8.67 -22.39
N ALA A 102 30.00 -7.69 -23.28
CA ALA A 102 29.27 -7.91 -24.52
C ALA A 102 30.08 -8.73 -25.55
N GLU A 103 31.42 -8.62 -25.54
CA GLU A 103 32.32 -9.31 -26.48
C GLU A 103 32.67 -10.71 -25.98
N ASN A 104 32.76 -10.90 -24.65
CA ASN A 104 33.07 -12.19 -24.02
C ASN A 104 32.06 -12.48 -22.89
N PRO A 105 30.79 -12.77 -23.23
CA PRO A 105 29.76 -12.93 -22.22
C PRO A 105 29.92 -14.22 -21.40
N THR A 106 29.60 -14.13 -20.10
CA THR A 106 29.47 -15.32 -19.27
C THR A 106 28.26 -16.15 -19.70
N LYS A 107 28.35 -17.47 -19.53
CA LYS A 107 27.27 -18.40 -19.91
C LYS A 107 26.15 -18.44 -18.87
N ASP A 108 26.50 -18.30 -17.59
CA ASP A 108 25.58 -18.49 -16.47
C ASP A 108 25.33 -17.16 -15.76
N ALA A 109 24.07 -16.76 -15.67
CA ALA A 109 23.66 -15.65 -14.84
C ALA A 109 23.84 -15.98 -13.34
N LEU A 110 24.12 -14.98 -12.55
CA LEU A 110 24.13 -15.11 -11.09
C LEU A 110 22.70 -15.39 -10.60
N PRO A 111 22.54 -16.14 -9.49
CA PRO A 111 21.24 -16.25 -8.86
C PRO A 111 20.80 -14.84 -8.44
N GLY A 112 19.72 -14.37 -9.04
CA GLY A 112 19.14 -13.08 -8.75
C GLY A 112 18.39 -13.07 -7.40
N PHE A 113 17.86 -11.89 -7.04
CA PHE A 113 16.97 -11.78 -5.90
C PHE A 113 15.56 -12.25 -6.27
N LYS A 114 14.81 -12.75 -5.27
CA LYS A 114 13.36 -12.99 -5.44
C LYS A 114 12.71 -11.65 -5.77
N GLN A 115 11.90 -11.61 -6.82
CA GLN A 115 11.09 -10.43 -7.10
C GLN A 115 10.12 -10.22 -5.94
N ALA A 116 10.16 -9.03 -5.36
CA ALA A 116 9.16 -8.62 -4.40
C ALA A 116 7.86 -8.32 -5.14
N HIS A 117 6.77 -8.96 -4.72
CA HIS A 117 5.43 -8.69 -5.27
C HIS A 117 4.67 -7.79 -4.31
N PRO A 118 3.93 -6.80 -4.83
CA PRO A 118 3.07 -5.98 -4.00
C PRO A 118 2.05 -6.84 -3.25
N MET A 119 1.86 -6.53 -1.98
CA MET A 119 0.93 -7.24 -1.10
C MET A 119 -0.23 -6.35 -0.66
N VAL A 120 -0.02 -5.04 -0.66
CA VAL A 120 -0.98 -4.02 -0.22
C VAL A 120 -1.26 -3.07 -1.36
N PHE A 121 -2.53 -2.79 -1.60
CA PHE A 121 -2.98 -1.92 -2.69
C PHE A 121 -3.86 -0.81 -2.15
N CYS A 122 -3.65 0.42 -2.60
CA CYS A 122 -4.56 1.54 -2.35
C CYS A 122 -4.67 2.45 -3.57
N GLY A 123 -5.77 3.19 -3.66
CA GLY A 123 -5.91 4.28 -4.61
C GLY A 123 -5.23 5.55 -4.08
N ILE A 124 -4.47 6.23 -4.91
CA ILE A 124 -3.88 7.54 -4.64
C ILE A 124 -4.46 8.54 -5.62
N TYR A 125 -5.05 9.61 -5.10
CA TYR A 125 -5.73 10.64 -5.87
C TYR A 125 -5.18 12.02 -5.49
N PRO A 126 -4.99 12.94 -6.45
CA PRO A 126 -4.67 14.32 -6.10
C PRO A 126 -5.91 14.98 -5.47
N ALA A 127 -5.72 15.74 -4.40
CA ALA A 127 -6.82 16.49 -3.76
C ALA A 127 -7.43 17.53 -4.73
N ASP A 128 -6.60 18.09 -5.61
CA ASP A 128 -7.02 18.88 -6.77
C ASP A 128 -6.90 18.04 -8.05
N GLY A 129 -8.04 17.65 -8.63
CA GLY A 129 -8.10 16.79 -9.81
C GLY A 129 -7.37 17.36 -11.04
N SER A 130 -7.10 18.68 -11.09
CA SER A 130 -6.30 19.30 -12.17
C SER A 130 -4.82 18.86 -12.13
N ARG A 131 -4.33 18.30 -11.01
CA ARG A 131 -2.95 17.84 -10.81
C ARG A 131 -2.73 16.34 -11.10
N TYR A 132 -3.65 15.71 -11.82
CA TYR A 132 -3.52 14.29 -12.19
C TYR A 132 -2.22 13.98 -12.96
N ASP A 133 -1.86 14.82 -13.93
CA ASP A 133 -0.64 14.64 -14.72
C ASP A 133 0.63 14.84 -13.87
N ASP A 134 0.60 15.77 -12.89
CA ASP A 134 1.70 15.97 -11.95
C ASP A 134 1.91 14.71 -11.09
N LEU A 135 0.82 14.09 -10.63
CA LEU A 135 0.87 12.85 -9.84
C LEU A 135 1.44 11.70 -10.68
N ARG A 136 1.03 11.56 -11.94
CA ARG A 136 1.60 10.55 -12.84
C ARG A 136 3.10 10.73 -13.01
N ASP A 137 3.55 11.95 -13.32
CA ASP A 137 4.96 12.26 -13.53
C ASP A 137 5.79 12.02 -12.24
N ALA A 138 5.21 12.28 -11.06
CA ALA A 138 5.83 12.00 -9.78
C ALA A 138 5.96 10.49 -9.52
N LEU A 139 4.92 9.71 -9.79
CA LEU A 139 4.96 8.24 -9.68
C LEU A 139 5.97 7.62 -10.65
N ASP A 140 6.01 8.09 -11.90
CA ASP A 140 7.02 7.65 -12.89
C ASP A 140 8.44 7.92 -12.39
N LYS A 141 8.70 9.08 -11.78
CA LYS A 141 10.01 9.41 -11.19
C LYS A 141 10.34 8.54 -9.97
N LEU A 142 9.35 8.27 -9.11
CA LEU A 142 9.56 7.37 -7.97
C LEU A 142 9.89 5.94 -8.42
N LEU A 143 9.21 5.45 -9.46
CA LEU A 143 9.44 4.13 -10.05
C LEU A 143 10.90 3.95 -10.54
N LEU A 144 11.57 5.05 -10.94
CA LEU A 144 12.98 5.01 -11.33
C LEU A 144 13.91 4.57 -10.18
N ASN A 145 13.51 4.86 -8.94
CA ASN A 145 14.31 4.56 -7.75
C ASN A 145 13.69 3.46 -6.87
N ASP A 146 12.50 3.01 -7.21
CA ASP A 146 11.76 1.99 -6.44
C ASP A 146 11.13 0.96 -7.39
N ALA A 147 11.88 -0.10 -7.67
CA ALA A 147 11.44 -1.18 -8.55
C ALA A 147 10.29 -2.03 -7.97
N SER A 148 9.93 -1.85 -6.71
CA SER A 148 8.86 -2.58 -6.04
C SER A 148 7.50 -1.87 -6.12
N LEU A 149 7.48 -0.56 -6.40
CA LEU A 149 6.27 0.20 -6.64
C LEU A 149 5.63 -0.23 -7.97
N VAL A 150 4.35 -0.50 -7.97
CA VAL A 150 3.55 -0.66 -9.19
C VAL A 150 2.36 0.28 -9.13
N PHE A 151 1.95 0.82 -10.27
CA PHE A 151 0.76 1.65 -10.33
C PHE A 151 0.08 1.55 -11.69
N GLU A 152 -1.23 1.73 -11.68
CA GLU A 152 -2.07 1.78 -12.89
C GLU A 152 -3.13 2.87 -12.75
N PRO A 153 -3.61 3.46 -13.85
CA PRO A 153 -4.67 4.46 -13.80
C PRO A 153 -5.95 3.88 -13.20
N GLU A 154 -6.57 4.65 -12.31
CA GLU A 154 -7.83 4.31 -11.66
C GLU A 154 -8.79 5.50 -11.71
N VAL A 155 -10.09 5.21 -11.77
CA VAL A 155 -11.15 6.22 -11.73
C VAL A 155 -12.10 5.91 -10.60
N SER A 156 -12.24 6.83 -9.67
CA SER A 156 -13.23 6.79 -8.60
C SER A 156 -14.40 7.71 -8.90
N ALA A 157 -15.61 7.25 -8.68
CA ALA A 157 -16.80 8.10 -8.82
C ALA A 157 -16.81 9.26 -7.81
N ALA A 158 -16.21 9.06 -6.63
CA ALA A 158 -16.14 10.05 -5.57
C ALA A 158 -14.92 10.98 -5.69
N LEU A 159 -13.75 10.48 -6.14
CA LEU A 159 -12.48 11.19 -6.11
C LEU A 159 -11.96 11.61 -7.50
N GLY A 160 -12.55 11.09 -8.57
CA GLY A 160 -12.13 11.38 -9.94
C GLY A 160 -10.97 10.51 -10.41
N LEU A 161 -10.03 11.11 -11.16
CA LEU A 161 -8.88 10.41 -11.74
C LEU A 161 -7.76 10.27 -10.71
N GLY A 162 -7.15 9.09 -10.64
CA GLY A 162 -6.04 8.76 -9.77
C GLY A 162 -5.30 7.52 -10.23
N PHE A 163 -4.60 6.88 -9.30
CA PHE A 163 -3.82 5.68 -9.58
C PHE A 163 -4.04 4.63 -8.51
N ARG A 164 -4.25 3.39 -8.94
CA ARG A 164 -4.16 2.20 -8.09
C ARG A 164 -2.71 1.84 -7.92
N CYS A 165 -2.20 1.92 -6.70
CA CYS A 165 -0.80 1.66 -6.39
C CYS A 165 -0.66 0.39 -5.55
N GLY A 166 0.37 -0.41 -5.85
CA GLY A 166 0.72 -1.61 -5.12
C GLY A 166 2.05 -1.43 -4.37
N PHE A 167 2.07 -1.88 -3.12
CA PHE A 167 3.16 -1.70 -2.17
C PHE A 167 3.56 -3.01 -1.50
N LEU A 168 4.78 -3.11 -1.02
CA LEU A 168 5.27 -4.26 -0.24
C LEU A 168 4.59 -4.39 1.13
N GLY A 169 4.09 -3.29 1.67
CA GLY A 169 3.42 -3.21 2.97
C GLY A 169 3.05 -1.77 3.32
N LEU A 170 2.47 -1.55 4.51
CA LEU A 170 2.06 -0.21 4.94
C LEU A 170 3.20 0.78 5.02
N LEU A 171 4.33 0.39 5.61
CA LEU A 171 5.48 1.29 5.73
C LEU A 171 5.96 1.78 4.36
N HIS A 172 5.98 0.89 3.37
CA HIS A 172 6.32 1.27 2.00
C HIS A 172 5.30 2.26 1.43
N MET A 173 4.01 2.03 1.65
CA MET A 173 2.93 2.95 1.25
C MET A 173 3.10 4.33 1.88
N GLU A 174 3.35 4.41 3.20
CA GLU A 174 3.55 5.66 3.92
C GLU A 174 4.79 6.42 3.42
N ILE A 175 5.90 5.72 3.16
CA ILE A 175 7.11 6.33 2.61
C ILE A 175 6.86 6.91 1.22
N VAL A 176 6.19 6.16 0.34
CA VAL A 176 5.87 6.63 -1.01
C VAL A 176 4.93 7.84 -0.95
N GLN A 177 3.89 7.79 -0.10
CA GLN A 177 2.98 8.92 0.09
C GLN A 177 3.74 10.16 0.60
N GLU A 178 4.54 10.02 1.64
CA GLU A 178 5.32 11.13 2.21
C GLU A 178 6.30 11.73 1.19
N ARG A 179 6.90 10.89 0.34
CA ARG A 179 7.77 11.35 -0.75
C ARG A 179 7.00 12.13 -1.81
N LEU A 180 5.83 11.65 -2.23
CA LEU A 180 4.96 12.36 -3.17
C LEU A 180 4.54 13.73 -2.62
N GLU A 181 4.20 13.81 -1.34
CA GLU A 181 3.83 15.06 -0.68
C GLU A 181 5.01 16.02 -0.54
N ARG A 182 6.19 15.55 -0.10
CA ARG A 182 7.35 16.42 0.21
C ARG A 182 8.24 16.74 -0.98
N GLU A 183 8.50 15.75 -1.86
CA GLU A 183 9.43 15.95 -2.99
C GLU A 183 8.73 16.59 -4.19
N PHE A 184 7.40 16.36 -4.34
CA PHE A 184 6.63 16.82 -5.50
C PHE A 184 5.53 17.83 -5.15
N ASP A 185 5.41 18.22 -3.88
CA ASP A 185 4.43 19.21 -3.39
C ASP A 185 2.99 18.86 -3.81
N LEU A 186 2.60 17.60 -3.62
CA LEU A 186 1.29 17.07 -3.97
C LEU A 186 0.44 16.89 -2.71
N ASP A 187 -0.77 17.45 -2.71
CA ASP A 187 -1.80 17.11 -1.73
C ASP A 187 -2.54 15.86 -2.20
N LEU A 188 -2.53 14.80 -1.39
CA LEU A 188 -3.01 13.50 -1.78
C LEU A 188 -4.19 13.01 -0.92
N ILE A 189 -5.09 12.26 -1.54
CA ILE A 189 -6.12 11.47 -0.89
C ILE A 189 -5.79 10.00 -1.15
N THR A 190 -5.61 9.23 -0.09
CA THR A 190 -5.37 7.78 -0.16
C THR A 190 -6.62 7.03 0.30
N THR A 191 -6.99 5.99 -0.44
CA THR A 191 -8.08 5.09 -0.04
C THR A 191 -7.59 4.07 0.98
N ALA A 192 -8.52 3.36 1.62
CA ALA A 192 -8.19 2.27 2.53
C ALA A 192 -7.34 1.20 1.81
N PRO A 193 -6.18 0.79 2.39
CA PRO A 193 -5.41 -0.30 1.82
C PRO A 193 -6.21 -1.60 1.80
N SER A 194 -6.04 -2.36 0.74
CA SER A 194 -6.66 -3.67 0.52
C SER A 194 -5.61 -4.68 0.08
N VAL A 195 -6.00 -5.95 0.13
CA VAL A 195 -5.20 -7.07 -0.38
C VAL A 195 -5.83 -7.60 -1.67
N ILE A 196 -5.11 -8.46 -2.37
CA ILE A 196 -5.65 -9.16 -3.54
C ILE A 196 -6.56 -10.30 -3.06
N TYR A 197 -7.80 -10.33 -3.57
CA TYR A 197 -8.75 -11.41 -3.35
C TYR A 197 -8.93 -12.24 -4.62
N ARG A 198 -9.19 -13.53 -4.45
CA ARG A 198 -9.62 -14.40 -5.54
C ARG A 198 -11.10 -14.67 -5.41
N VAL A 199 -11.81 -14.48 -6.51
CA VAL A 199 -13.27 -14.67 -6.58
C VAL A 199 -13.55 -15.83 -7.49
N LYS A 200 -14.24 -16.84 -6.98
CA LYS A 200 -14.81 -17.91 -7.77
C LYS A 200 -16.24 -17.53 -8.13
N LEU A 201 -16.55 -17.59 -9.42
CA LEU A 201 -17.87 -17.26 -9.96
C LEU A 201 -18.73 -18.49 -10.14
N THR A 202 -20.05 -18.29 -10.07
CA THR A 202 -21.06 -19.34 -10.24
C THR A 202 -21.08 -19.95 -11.65
N ASP A 203 -20.52 -19.24 -12.66
CA ASP A 203 -20.34 -19.74 -14.04
C ASP A 203 -19.07 -20.60 -14.22
N GLY A 204 -18.31 -20.82 -13.14
CA GLY A 204 -17.05 -21.56 -13.15
C GLY A 204 -15.81 -20.71 -13.41
N GLY A 205 -15.97 -19.41 -13.76
CA GLY A 205 -14.88 -18.44 -13.92
C GLY A 205 -14.15 -18.13 -12.61
N SER A 206 -13.01 -17.50 -12.73
CA SER A 206 -12.26 -16.96 -11.56
C SER A 206 -11.74 -15.57 -11.91
N GLN A 207 -11.81 -14.66 -10.94
CA GLN A 207 -11.31 -13.29 -11.06
C GLN A 207 -10.37 -12.98 -9.90
N VAL A 208 -9.40 -12.11 -10.16
CA VAL A 208 -8.52 -11.54 -9.15
C VAL A 208 -8.93 -10.10 -8.94
N ILE A 209 -9.13 -9.69 -7.70
CA ILE A 209 -9.64 -8.37 -7.35
C ILE A 209 -8.74 -7.76 -6.28
N ASP A 210 -8.26 -6.58 -6.51
CA ASP A 210 -7.49 -5.75 -5.58
C ASP A 210 -8.29 -4.50 -5.16
N ASN A 211 -9.28 -4.08 -5.98
CA ASN A 211 -10.18 -2.98 -5.68
C ASN A 211 -11.57 -3.52 -5.23
N PRO A 212 -12.06 -3.15 -4.03
CA PRO A 212 -13.39 -3.54 -3.58
C PRO A 212 -14.53 -3.15 -4.52
N SER A 213 -14.35 -2.08 -5.33
CA SER A 213 -15.38 -1.61 -6.27
C SER A 213 -15.61 -2.59 -7.42
N ASP A 214 -14.61 -3.38 -7.77
CA ASP A 214 -14.67 -4.35 -8.87
C ASP A 214 -15.28 -5.69 -8.46
N LEU A 215 -15.66 -5.83 -7.18
CA LEU A 215 -16.26 -7.07 -6.69
C LEU A 215 -17.61 -7.33 -7.40
N PRO A 216 -17.78 -8.47 -8.06
CA PRO A 216 -19.05 -8.84 -8.70
C PRO A 216 -20.22 -8.84 -7.71
N PRO A 217 -21.48 -8.71 -8.20
CA PRO A 217 -22.64 -8.88 -7.36
C PRO A 217 -22.63 -10.23 -6.64
N ALA A 218 -23.07 -10.25 -5.37
CA ALA A 218 -23.05 -11.45 -4.52
C ALA A 218 -23.73 -12.67 -5.15
N THR A 219 -24.71 -12.48 -6.03
CA THR A 219 -25.43 -13.53 -6.76
C THR A 219 -24.56 -14.27 -7.79
N ARG A 220 -23.45 -13.67 -8.22
CA ARG A 220 -22.51 -14.26 -9.17
C ARG A 220 -21.27 -14.86 -8.49
N ILE A 221 -21.12 -14.66 -7.19
CA ILE A 221 -20.00 -15.18 -6.42
C ILE A 221 -20.37 -16.55 -5.82
N GLU A 222 -19.54 -17.55 -6.08
CA GLU A 222 -19.66 -18.84 -5.45
C GLU A 222 -18.93 -18.87 -4.11
N TRP A 223 -17.65 -18.39 -4.09
CA TRP A 223 -16.88 -18.11 -2.87
C TRP A 223 -15.77 -17.09 -3.13
N LEU A 224 -15.25 -16.57 -2.04
CA LEU A 224 -14.10 -15.66 -1.99
C LEU A 224 -12.92 -16.33 -1.28
N GLU A 225 -11.72 -16.06 -1.75
CA GLU A 225 -10.48 -16.46 -1.11
C GLU A 225 -9.65 -15.23 -0.76
N GLU A 226 -9.09 -15.23 0.44
CA GLU A 226 -8.17 -14.20 0.92
C GLU A 226 -6.75 -14.74 1.09
N PRO A 227 -5.72 -13.89 0.90
CA PRO A 227 -4.34 -14.30 1.10
C PRO A 227 -4.07 -14.52 2.59
N MET A 228 -3.46 -15.66 2.90
CA MET A 228 -3.00 -16.01 4.24
C MET A 228 -1.49 -15.86 4.32
N VAL A 229 -1.03 -15.54 5.51
CA VAL A 229 0.40 -15.47 5.82
C VAL A 229 0.77 -16.48 6.89
N ASP A 230 1.97 -17.02 6.80
CA ASP A 230 2.62 -17.77 7.88
C ASP A 230 3.37 -16.76 8.76
N ALA A 231 2.86 -16.56 9.96
CA ALA A 231 3.28 -15.52 10.89
C ALA A 231 4.14 -16.11 12.00
N HIS A 232 5.33 -15.56 12.18
CA HIS A 232 6.30 -15.95 13.20
C HIS A 232 6.44 -14.83 14.22
N ILE A 233 6.03 -15.09 15.47
CA ILE A 233 6.07 -14.11 16.55
C ILE A 233 7.03 -14.61 17.63
N MET A 234 8.11 -13.87 17.89
CA MET A 234 9.00 -14.14 19.00
C MET A 234 8.71 -13.18 20.16
N THR A 235 8.55 -13.73 21.36
CA THR A 235 8.17 -12.94 22.55
C THR A 235 8.69 -13.57 23.83
N PRO A 236 8.86 -12.77 24.91
CA PRO A 236 8.99 -13.35 26.25
C PRO A 236 7.77 -14.16 26.68
N SER A 237 7.99 -15.22 27.46
CA SER A 237 6.94 -16.16 27.89
C SER A 237 5.78 -15.49 28.62
N GLU A 238 6.02 -14.39 29.34
CA GLU A 238 4.98 -13.62 30.07
C GLU A 238 3.90 -12.99 29.17
N TYR A 239 4.20 -12.72 27.89
CA TYR A 239 3.27 -12.07 26.95
C TYR A 239 2.56 -13.08 26.01
N VAL A 240 2.87 -14.37 26.08
CA VAL A 240 2.30 -15.40 25.20
C VAL A 240 0.77 -15.36 25.20
N GLY A 241 0.14 -15.28 26.37
CA GLY A 241 -1.32 -15.26 26.48
C GLY A 241 -1.95 -14.06 25.76
N ALA A 242 -1.42 -12.86 25.97
CA ALA A 242 -1.94 -11.63 25.36
C ALA A 242 -1.74 -11.63 23.82
N ILE A 243 -0.66 -12.24 23.34
CA ILE A 243 -0.37 -12.35 21.90
C ILE A 243 -1.28 -13.41 21.26
N MET A 244 -1.51 -14.53 21.91
CA MET A 244 -2.43 -15.54 21.40
C MET A 244 -3.87 -15.01 21.31
N GLU A 245 -4.31 -14.22 22.28
CA GLU A 245 -5.60 -13.53 22.25
C GLU A 245 -5.68 -12.57 21.06
N LEU A 246 -4.65 -11.74 20.84
CA LEU A 246 -4.57 -10.85 19.66
C LEU A 246 -4.69 -11.65 18.35
N CYS A 247 -3.94 -12.73 18.21
CA CYS A 247 -4.00 -13.56 17.01
C CYS A 247 -5.40 -14.16 16.78
N GLN A 248 -6.09 -14.58 17.85
CA GLN A 248 -7.47 -15.08 17.77
C GLN A 248 -8.45 -13.97 17.36
N GLU A 249 -8.34 -12.76 17.94
CA GLU A 249 -9.14 -11.60 17.54
C GLU A 249 -8.96 -11.28 16.04
N LYS A 250 -7.78 -11.53 15.50
CA LYS A 250 -7.43 -11.35 14.08
C LYS A 250 -7.67 -12.60 13.21
N ARG A 251 -8.52 -13.51 13.65
CA ARG A 251 -8.91 -14.77 12.96
C ARG A 251 -7.72 -15.71 12.67
N GLY A 252 -6.68 -15.64 13.50
CA GLY A 252 -5.48 -16.47 13.37
C GLY A 252 -5.75 -17.93 13.69
N ILE A 253 -5.15 -18.81 12.90
CA ILE A 253 -5.14 -20.25 13.11
C ILE A 253 -3.79 -20.59 13.76
N PHE A 254 -3.84 -21.07 15.01
CA PHE A 254 -2.64 -21.50 15.72
C PHE A 254 -2.01 -22.72 15.03
N THR A 255 -0.71 -22.69 14.82
CA THR A 255 0.03 -23.77 14.16
C THR A 255 0.98 -24.47 15.11
N ASP A 256 1.88 -23.72 15.76
CA ASP A 256 2.93 -24.28 16.61
C ASP A 256 3.44 -23.26 17.62
N MET A 257 4.05 -23.73 18.69
CA MET A 257 4.73 -22.89 19.68
C MET A 257 5.97 -23.61 20.19
N LYS A 258 7.13 -22.94 20.12
CA LYS A 258 8.41 -23.49 20.56
C LYS A 258 9.08 -22.57 21.57
N TYR A 259 9.55 -23.14 22.67
CA TYR A 259 10.42 -22.46 23.60
C TYR A 259 11.85 -22.49 23.01
N LEU A 260 12.40 -21.32 22.71
CA LEU A 260 13.77 -21.16 22.23
C LEU A 260 14.77 -21.17 23.39
N GLU A 261 14.33 -20.57 24.50
CA GLU A 261 15.04 -20.46 25.79
C GLU A 261 13.99 -20.49 26.91
N GLU A 262 14.39 -20.53 28.17
CA GLU A 262 13.48 -20.54 29.32
C GLU A 262 12.52 -19.32 29.32
N THR A 263 12.95 -18.20 28.79
CA THR A 263 12.22 -16.91 28.80
C THR A 263 11.70 -16.47 27.44
N ARG A 264 12.06 -17.15 26.33
CA ARG A 264 11.71 -16.74 24.96
C ARG A 264 10.97 -17.85 24.22
N VAL A 265 9.86 -17.42 23.60
CA VAL A 265 8.94 -18.32 22.88
C VAL A 265 8.79 -17.84 21.44
N SER A 266 8.81 -18.76 20.49
CA SER A 266 8.37 -18.56 19.10
C SER A 266 6.99 -19.13 18.93
N ILE A 267 6.05 -18.30 18.50
CA ILE A 267 4.64 -18.65 18.27
C ILE A 267 4.38 -18.55 16.78
N HIS A 268 3.76 -19.56 16.21
CA HIS A 268 3.46 -19.63 14.78
C HIS A 268 1.94 -19.64 14.56
N TYR A 269 1.48 -18.76 13.66
CA TYR A 269 0.08 -18.63 13.28
C TYR A 269 -0.06 -18.51 11.77
N VAL A 270 -1.17 -18.98 11.25
CA VAL A 270 -1.64 -18.61 9.92
C VAL A 270 -2.67 -17.49 10.08
N LEU A 271 -2.39 -16.31 9.55
CA LEU A 271 -3.22 -15.11 9.70
C LEU A 271 -3.68 -14.61 8.33
N PRO A 272 -4.91 -14.08 8.21
CA PRO A 272 -5.31 -13.36 7.01
C PRO A 272 -4.48 -12.09 6.86
N LEU A 273 -3.91 -11.87 5.68
CA LEU A 273 -3.08 -10.69 5.41
C LEU A 273 -3.83 -9.38 5.70
N ASN A 274 -5.10 -9.31 5.33
CA ASN A 274 -5.92 -8.11 5.55
C ASN A 274 -6.11 -7.74 7.04
N GLU A 275 -5.99 -8.71 7.96
CA GLU A 275 -6.12 -8.47 9.40
C GLU A 275 -4.82 -7.94 10.05
N ILE A 276 -3.68 -8.09 9.37
CA ILE A 276 -2.38 -7.65 9.88
C ILE A 276 -1.91 -6.31 9.29
N ILE A 277 -2.49 -5.89 8.16
CA ILE A 277 -2.06 -4.68 7.44
C ILE A 277 -2.27 -3.41 8.26
N TYR A 278 -3.29 -3.34 9.11
CA TYR A 278 -3.65 -2.08 9.76
C TYR A 278 -2.92 -1.89 11.10
N ASP A 279 -3.44 -2.44 12.14
CA ASP A 279 -3.07 -2.14 13.53
C ASP A 279 -2.41 -3.31 14.27
N PHE A 280 -2.22 -4.44 13.60
CA PHE A 280 -1.71 -5.66 14.24
C PHE A 280 -0.34 -5.45 14.87
N PHE A 281 0.58 -4.80 14.16
CA PHE A 281 1.93 -4.55 14.64
C PHE A 281 1.93 -3.63 15.89
N ASP A 282 1.13 -2.57 15.85
CA ASP A 282 1.01 -1.63 16.97
C ASP A 282 0.38 -2.30 18.20
N GLN A 283 -0.66 -3.10 18.00
CA GLN A 283 -1.28 -3.88 19.07
C GLN A 283 -0.31 -4.94 19.62
N LEU A 284 0.44 -5.61 18.75
CA LEU A 284 1.46 -6.58 19.16
C LEU A 284 2.51 -5.93 20.04
N LYS A 285 3.05 -4.77 19.63
CA LYS A 285 4.01 -3.99 20.40
C LYS A 285 3.43 -3.50 21.71
N SER A 286 2.21 -2.98 21.69
CA SER A 286 1.53 -2.51 22.89
C SER A 286 1.31 -3.63 23.91
N ARG A 287 0.77 -4.79 23.48
CA ARG A 287 0.48 -5.95 24.35
C ARG A 287 1.74 -6.64 24.87
N SER A 288 2.87 -6.47 24.19
CA SER A 288 4.17 -7.04 24.58
C SER A 288 5.15 -6.03 25.15
N ARG A 289 4.72 -4.79 25.44
CA ARG A 289 5.60 -3.69 25.86
C ARG A 289 6.81 -3.46 24.97
N GLY A 290 6.64 -3.70 23.67
CA GLY A 290 7.69 -3.55 22.66
C GLY A 290 8.61 -4.77 22.49
N TYR A 291 8.48 -5.82 23.29
CA TYR A 291 9.39 -6.97 23.24
C TYR A 291 9.12 -7.97 22.12
N ALA A 292 7.88 -8.07 21.63
CA ALA A 292 7.57 -9.01 20.55
C ALA A 292 8.18 -8.55 19.22
N SER A 293 8.74 -9.50 18.49
CA SER A 293 9.09 -9.34 17.08
C SER A 293 8.11 -10.12 16.21
N PHE A 294 7.89 -9.64 15.00
CA PHE A 294 6.94 -10.19 14.06
C PHE A 294 7.56 -10.26 12.67
N ASP A 295 7.48 -11.42 12.08
CA ASP A 295 7.86 -11.70 10.71
C ASP A 295 6.78 -12.54 10.05
N TYR A 296 6.57 -12.41 8.74
CA TYR A 296 5.58 -13.19 8.03
C TYR A 296 5.94 -13.40 6.56
N GLU A 297 5.50 -14.52 6.02
CA GLU A 297 5.61 -14.84 4.61
C GLU A 297 4.22 -15.16 4.03
N LEU A 298 4.00 -14.79 2.75
CA LEU A 298 2.78 -15.21 2.05
C LEU A 298 2.76 -16.74 1.95
N LYS A 299 1.63 -17.33 2.33
CA LYS A 299 1.44 -18.77 2.31
C LYS A 299 0.55 -19.18 1.12
N GLU A 300 -0.74 -19.18 1.32
CA GLU A 300 -1.74 -19.62 0.35
C GLU A 300 -3.00 -18.78 0.42
N TYR A 301 -3.88 -18.94 -0.55
CA TYR A 301 -5.21 -18.36 -0.49
C TYR A 301 -6.17 -19.33 0.17
N MET A 302 -6.96 -18.85 1.11
CA MET A 302 -7.98 -19.67 1.80
C MET A 302 -9.37 -19.07 1.59
N ARG A 303 -10.34 -19.97 1.41
CA ARG A 303 -11.75 -19.59 1.34
C ARG A 303 -12.21 -18.98 2.64
N SER A 304 -12.93 -17.84 2.54
CA SER A 304 -13.43 -17.10 3.70
C SER A 304 -14.78 -16.45 3.43
N GLU A 305 -15.58 -16.26 4.50
CA GLU A 305 -16.88 -15.56 4.43
C GLU A 305 -16.70 -14.05 4.38
N LEU A 306 -16.30 -13.55 3.23
CA LEU A 306 -16.05 -12.12 2.99
C LEU A 306 -17.27 -11.45 2.38
N VAL A 307 -17.47 -10.20 2.74
CA VAL A 307 -18.53 -9.34 2.20
C VAL A 307 -17.98 -7.97 1.86
N LYS A 308 -18.54 -7.35 0.81
CA LYS A 308 -18.29 -5.95 0.50
C LYS A 308 -19.11 -5.08 1.44
N LEU A 309 -18.42 -4.18 2.11
CA LEU A 309 -19.00 -3.16 2.97
C LEU A 309 -18.94 -1.81 2.24
N ASP A 310 -20.08 -1.32 1.81
CA ASP A 310 -20.22 -0.03 1.13
C ASP A 310 -20.64 1.05 2.13
N PHE A 311 -20.14 2.27 1.92
CA PHE A 311 -20.56 3.45 2.66
C PHE A 311 -21.32 4.41 1.74
N LEU A 312 -22.53 4.80 2.17
CA LEU A 312 -23.35 5.74 1.45
C LEU A 312 -23.37 7.08 2.20
N LEU A 313 -23.04 8.14 1.50
CA LEU A 313 -23.12 9.51 1.97
C LEU A 313 -24.27 10.19 1.26
N ASN A 314 -25.25 10.67 2.00
CA ASN A 314 -26.49 11.25 1.46
C ASN A 314 -27.27 10.33 0.49
N GLY A 315 -27.06 9.00 0.58
CA GLY A 315 -27.71 8.00 -0.27
C GLY A 315 -26.88 7.57 -1.49
N GLU A 316 -25.74 8.19 -1.74
CA GLU A 316 -24.82 7.84 -2.82
C GLU A 316 -23.64 7.02 -2.28
N ILE A 317 -23.26 5.96 -2.99
CA ILE A 317 -22.14 5.11 -2.62
C ILE A 317 -20.84 5.91 -2.82
N CYS A 318 -20.01 5.94 -1.78
CA CYS A 318 -18.65 6.44 -1.84
C CYS A 318 -17.72 5.24 -2.05
N ASP A 319 -17.33 4.98 -3.29
CA ASP A 319 -16.48 3.85 -3.69
C ASP A 319 -15.11 3.86 -3.00
N ALA A 320 -14.53 5.04 -2.79
CA ALA A 320 -13.26 5.23 -2.09
C ALA A 320 -13.27 4.76 -0.62
N LEU A 321 -14.45 4.62 -0.01
CA LEU A 321 -14.64 4.10 1.36
C LEU A 321 -15.03 2.62 1.38
N SER A 322 -15.37 2.03 0.22
CA SER A 322 -15.75 0.62 0.15
C SER A 322 -14.60 -0.29 0.54
N THR A 323 -14.89 -1.35 1.29
CA THR A 323 -13.89 -2.31 1.78
C THR A 323 -14.43 -3.72 1.79
N ILE A 324 -13.55 -4.72 1.64
CA ILE A 324 -13.91 -6.13 1.80
C ILE A 324 -13.53 -6.55 3.21
N VAL A 325 -14.46 -7.14 3.94
CA VAL A 325 -14.31 -7.53 5.34
C VAL A 325 -14.93 -8.89 5.61
N HIS A 326 -14.49 -9.56 6.67
CA HIS A 326 -15.15 -10.77 7.13
C HIS A 326 -16.57 -10.45 7.63
N LYS A 327 -17.53 -11.28 7.30
CA LYS A 327 -18.96 -11.10 7.60
C LYS A 327 -19.22 -10.80 9.07
N ASP A 328 -18.57 -11.55 9.98
CA ASP A 328 -18.77 -11.39 11.42
C ASP A 328 -18.30 -10.02 11.94
N LYS A 329 -17.29 -9.40 11.29
CA LYS A 329 -16.75 -8.09 11.65
C LYS A 329 -17.44 -6.93 10.94
N ALA A 330 -18.23 -7.21 9.92
CA ALA A 330 -18.80 -6.19 9.05
C ALA A 330 -19.68 -5.16 9.80
N TYR A 331 -20.51 -5.63 10.76
CA TYR A 331 -21.34 -4.73 11.55
C TYR A 331 -20.52 -3.80 12.44
N ALA A 332 -19.58 -4.37 13.20
CA ALA A 332 -18.73 -3.59 14.12
C ALA A 332 -17.90 -2.56 13.35
N LYS A 333 -17.26 -2.97 12.26
CA LYS A 333 -16.47 -2.09 11.39
C LYS A 333 -17.34 -1.01 10.73
N GLY A 334 -18.49 -1.40 10.17
CA GLY A 334 -19.42 -0.47 9.52
C GLY A 334 -19.92 0.61 10.47
N ARG A 335 -20.22 0.25 11.72
CA ARG A 335 -20.62 1.20 12.76
C ARG A 335 -19.50 2.13 13.16
N ALA A 336 -18.31 1.60 13.46
CA ALA A 336 -17.16 2.39 13.87
C ALA A 336 -16.75 3.41 12.81
N VAL A 337 -16.73 3.00 11.53
CA VAL A 337 -16.47 3.90 10.39
C VAL A 337 -17.54 4.99 10.29
N ALA A 338 -18.81 4.63 10.39
CA ALA A 338 -19.91 5.61 10.28
C ALA A 338 -19.87 6.63 11.43
N GLU A 339 -19.56 6.21 12.66
CA GLU A 339 -19.35 7.09 13.81
C GLU A 339 -18.17 8.04 13.57
N LYS A 340 -17.05 7.53 13.09
CA LYS A 340 -15.86 8.34 12.80
C LYS A 340 -16.11 9.37 11.69
N LEU A 341 -16.73 8.95 10.59
CA LEU A 341 -17.10 9.84 9.49
C LEU A 341 -18.04 10.97 9.96
N LYS A 342 -18.98 10.69 10.86
CA LYS A 342 -19.85 11.71 11.45
C LYS A 342 -19.08 12.78 12.20
N ASP A 343 -17.97 12.42 12.88
CA ASP A 343 -17.17 13.34 13.64
C ASP A 343 -16.25 14.20 12.76
N VAL A 344 -15.78 13.64 11.65
CA VAL A 344 -14.84 14.31 10.73
C VAL A 344 -15.57 15.14 9.66
N ILE A 345 -16.70 14.65 9.13
CA ILE A 345 -17.44 15.39 8.09
C ILE A 345 -18.06 16.65 8.70
N PRO A 346 -17.75 17.85 8.17
CA PRO A 346 -18.26 19.09 8.71
C PRO A 346 -19.78 19.23 8.48
N ARG A 347 -20.46 19.89 9.42
CA ARG A 347 -21.89 20.17 9.30
C ARG A 347 -22.15 21.10 8.12
N GLN A 348 -23.01 20.67 7.22
CA GLN A 348 -23.45 21.45 6.08
C GLN A 348 -24.86 22.03 6.29
N GLN A 349 -25.42 22.71 5.27
CA GLN A 349 -26.74 23.32 5.33
C GLN A 349 -27.89 22.31 5.40
N PHE A 350 -27.60 21.03 5.11
CA PHE A 350 -28.55 19.91 5.15
C PHE A 350 -28.01 18.76 5.98
N GLU A 351 -28.86 17.81 6.32
CA GLU A 351 -28.46 16.60 7.02
C GLU A 351 -27.76 15.64 6.06
N ILE A 352 -26.66 15.07 6.49
CA ILE A 352 -25.93 14.06 5.75
C ILE A 352 -26.11 12.72 6.47
N PRO A 353 -26.97 11.82 5.99
CA PRO A 353 -27.00 10.45 6.48
C PRO A 353 -25.78 9.70 5.98
N ILE A 354 -25.09 9.04 6.90
CA ILE A 354 -23.98 8.13 6.66
C ILE A 354 -24.50 6.73 6.92
N GLN A 355 -24.41 5.86 5.93
CA GLN A 355 -24.94 4.51 6.02
C GLN A 355 -23.86 3.50 5.63
N ALA A 356 -23.69 2.45 6.42
CA ALA A 356 -22.91 1.28 6.05
C ALA A 356 -23.87 0.19 5.55
N ALA A 357 -23.58 -0.40 4.40
CA ALA A 357 -24.45 -1.39 3.76
C ALA A 357 -23.68 -2.60 3.23
N ILE A 358 -24.33 -3.76 3.21
CA ILE A 358 -23.87 -4.99 2.60
C ILE A 358 -24.91 -5.42 1.56
N GLY A 359 -24.51 -5.48 0.27
CA GLY A 359 -25.41 -5.88 -0.79
C GLY A 359 -26.69 -5.01 -0.87
N GLY A 360 -26.57 -3.71 -0.58
CA GLY A 360 -27.69 -2.77 -0.54
C GLY A 360 -28.50 -2.74 0.77
N LYS A 361 -28.28 -3.70 1.68
CA LYS A 361 -28.92 -3.70 3.01
C LYS A 361 -28.13 -2.86 3.99
N VAL A 362 -28.74 -1.79 4.50
CA VAL A 362 -28.13 -0.92 5.53
C VAL A 362 -28.00 -1.70 6.85
N ILE A 363 -26.77 -1.77 7.38
CA ILE A 363 -26.45 -2.43 8.64
C ILE A 363 -26.15 -1.45 9.78
N ALA A 364 -25.62 -0.26 9.46
CA ALA A 364 -25.39 0.81 10.43
C ALA A 364 -25.72 2.16 9.82
N ARG A 365 -26.13 3.12 10.66
CA ARG A 365 -26.48 4.46 10.21
C ARG A 365 -26.11 5.49 11.26
N GLU A 366 -25.49 6.57 10.80
CA GLU A 366 -25.22 7.80 11.54
C GLU A 366 -25.70 9.00 10.74
N THR A 367 -25.75 10.17 11.37
CA THR A 367 -26.21 11.38 10.69
C THR A 367 -25.43 12.61 11.16
N VAL A 368 -24.81 13.32 10.22
CA VAL A 368 -24.26 14.66 10.48
C VAL A 368 -25.41 15.66 10.44
N LYS A 369 -25.67 16.32 11.56
CA LYS A 369 -26.78 17.28 11.68
C LYS A 369 -26.51 18.54 10.87
N ALA A 370 -27.53 19.07 10.19
CA ALA A 370 -27.43 20.33 9.47
C ALA A 370 -27.10 21.51 10.40
N VAL A 371 -26.40 22.50 9.83
CA VAL A 371 -26.26 23.81 10.49
C VAL A 371 -27.65 24.42 10.66
N ARG A 372 -27.98 24.78 11.90
CA ARG A 372 -29.31 25.35 12.21
C ARG A 372 -29.19 26.86 12.35
N LYS A 373 -29.76 27.59 11.41
CA LYS A 373 -29.98 29.03 11.55
C LYS A 373 -31.21 29.26 12.43
N ASP A 374 -31.09 30.08 13.47
CA ASP A 374 -32.22 30.45 14.30
C ASP A 374 -33.10 31.43 13.53
N VAL A 375 -34.11 30.88 12.82
CA VAL A 375 -35.07 31.67 12.04
C VAL A 375 -36.13 32.32 12.95
N LEU A 376 -36.15 31.96 14.24
CA LEU A 376 -37.12 32.48 15.21
C LEU A 376 -36.54 33.64 16.03
N ALA A 377 -35.26 33.92 15.99
CA ALA A 377 -34.60 34.99 16.76
C ALA A 377 -35.19 36.37 16.56
N LYS A 378 -35.79 36.62 15.37
CA LYS A 378 -36.46 37.90 15.05
C LYS A 378 -37.98 37.87 15.23
N CYS A 379 -38.55 36.78 15.78
CA CYS A 379 -39.98 36.68 16.04
C CYS A 379 -40.30 37.15 17.45
N TYR A 380 -40.55 38.45 17.60
CA TYR A 380 -41.09 39.03 18.82
C TYR A 380 -42.61 38.78 18.89
N GLY A 381 -43.11 38.17 19.99
CA GLY A 381 -44.53 37.94 20.23
C GLY A 381 -45.00 36.49 20.05
N GLY A 382 -46.17 36.18 20.55
CA GLY A 382 -46.74 34.84 20.66
C GLY A 382 -47.38 34.24 19.42
N ASP A 383 -47.11 34.74 18.20
CA ASP A 383 -47.70 34.20 16.97
C ASP A 383 -47.10 32.81 16.62
N ILE A 384 -47.79 31.80 17.12
CA ILE A 384 -47.45 30.38 16.92
C ILE A 384 -47.54 29.97 15.46
N SER A 385 -48.50 30.54 14.70
CA SER A 385 -48.74 30.23 13.28
C SER A 385 -47.56 30.69 12.42
N ARG A 386 -47.06 31.90 12.64
CA ARG A 386 -45.88 32.44 11.95
C ARG A 386 -44.59 31.65 12.27
N LYS A 387 -44.41 31.25 13.54
CA LYS A 387 -43.28 30.40 13.95
C LYS A 387 -43.30 29.05 13.26
N LYS A 388 -44.45 28.37 13.20
CA LYS A 388 -44.64 27.11 12.46
C LYS A 388 -44.31 27.26 10.97
N LYS A 389 -44.85 28.30 10.33
CA LYS A 389 -44.63 28.55 8.90
C LYS A 389 -43.18 28.83 8.54
N LEU A 390 -42.42 29.52 9.41
CA LEU A 390 -41.00 29.75 9.23
C LEU A 390 -40.19 28.45 9.38
N LEU A 391 -40.55 27.62 10.35
CA LEU A 391 -39.87 26.30 10.55
C LEU A 391 -40.17 25.35 9.38
N GLU A 392 -41.40 25.35 8.85
CA GLU A 392 -41.76 24.56 7.66
C GLU A 392 -40.98 25.01 6.42
N LYS A 393 -40.91 26.31 6.15
CA LYS A 393 -40.09 26.86 5.06
C LYS A 393 -38.61 26.49 5.20
N GLN A 394 -38.08 26.54 6.41
CA GLN A 394 -36.69 26.11 6.68
C GLN A 394 -36.50 24.60 6.39
N LYS A 395 -37.48 23.76 6.77
CA LYS A 395 -37.48 22.32 6.52
C LYS A 395 -37.52 22.00 5.02
N GLU A 396 -38.41 22.67 4.29
CA GLU A 396 -38.54 22.53 2.83
C GLU A 396 -37.27 23.01 2.10
N GLY A 397 -36.71 24.16 2.51
CA GLY A 397 -35.44 24.66 1.96
C GLY A 397 -34.30 23.69 2.14
N LYS A 398 -34.16 23.10 3.35
CA LYS A 398 -33.17 22.07 3.61
C LYS A 398 -33.40 20.80 2.79
N LYS A 399 -34.64 20.39 2.58
CA LYS A 399 -34.98 19.23 1.74
C LYS A 399 -34.58 19.47 0.27
N ARG A 400 -34.80 20.67 -0.27
CA ARG A 400 -34.34 21.04 -1.62
C ARG A 400 -32.83 21.08 -1.73
N MET A 401 -32.14 21.69 -0.74
CA MET A 401 -30.67 21.72 -0.71
C MET A 401 -30.06 20.33 -0.66
N ARG A 402 -30.68 19.39 0.06
CA ARG A 402 -30.24 18.00 0.11
C ARG A 402 -30.35 17.29 -1.27
N GLN A 403 -31.28 17.64 -2.08
CA GLN A 403 -31.50 17.03 -3.41
C GLN A 403 -30.50 17.53 -4.46
N VAL A 404 -29.88 18.69 -4.24
CA VAL A 404 -29.03 19.38 -5.23
C VAL A 404 -27.56 19.48 -4.75
N GLY A 405 -27.34 19.37 -3.44
CA GLY A 405 -26.02 19.55 -2.84
C GLY A 405 -25.18 18.27 -2.90
N SER A 406 -23.99 18.36 -3.46
CA SER A 406 -22.94 17.36 -3.27
C SER A 406 -22.40 17.43 -1.84
N VAL A 407 -22.04 16.28 -1.28
CA VAL A 407 -21.42 16.21 0.04
C VAL A 407 -19.90 16.44 -0.13
N GLU A 408 -19.39 17.53 0.43
CA GLU A 408 -17.94 17.72 0.53
C GLU A 408 -17.41 16.81 1.62
N VAL A 409 -16.58 15.86 1.22
CA VAL A 409 -15.86 14.93 2.12
C VAL A 409 -14.42 15.41 2.21
N PRO A 410 -13.95 15.86 3.38
CA PRO A 410 -12.56 16.28 3.52
C PRO A 410 -11.61 15.09 3.38
N SER A 411 -10.38 15.32 2.90
CA SER A 411 -9.35 14.28 2.74
C SER A 411 -9.07 13.53 4.04
N GLU A 412 -9.14 14.21 5.17
CA GLU A 412 -9.00 13.62 6.51
C GLU A 412 -10.04 12.53 6.81
N ALA A 413 -11.22 12.58 6.18
CA ALA A 413 -12.26 11.56 6.38
C ALA A 413 -11.83 10.20 5.82
N PHE A 414 -11.14 10.17 4.68
CA PHE A 414 -10.61 8.94 4.10
C PHE A 414 -9.49 8.36 4.95
N MET A 415 -8.58 9.21 5.44
CA MET A 415 -7.48 8.81 6.32
C MET A 415 -7.97 8.36 7.70
N SER A 416 -9.05 8.97 8.22
CA SER A 416 -9.58 8.64 9.55
C SER A 416 -10.17 7.23 9.63
N VAL A 417 -10.65 6.70 8.49
CA VAL A 417 -11.18 5.34 8.38
C VAL A 417 -10.07 4.30 8.56
N LEU A 418 -8.81 4.64 8.23
CA LEU A 418 -7.64 3.77 8.37
C LEU A 418 -7.23 3.57 9.83
N ARG A 419 -7.56 4.51 10.72
CA ARG A 419 -7.15 4.54 12.13
C ARG A 419 -8.27 4.14 13.09
N ILE A 420 -9.22 3.33 12.64
CA ILE A 420 -10.28 2.78 13.49
C ILE A 420 -9.73 1.53 14.15
N ASN A 421 -9.43 1.66 15.45
CA ASN A 421 -9.01 0.57 16.34
C ASN A 421 -10.20 -0.29 16.74
#